data_96b724eb9f71f02bc188d2ca4466388f
#
_entry.id   96b724eb9f71f02bc188d2ca4466388f
#
_cell.length_a   1.000
_cell.length_b   1.000
_cell.length_c   1.000
_cell.angle_alpha   90.00
_cell.angle_beta   90.00
_cell.angle_gamma   90.00
#
_symmetry.space_group_name_H-M   'P 1'
#
loop_
_entity.id
_entity.type
_entity.pdbx_description
1 polymer ?
#
loop_
_entity_poly.entity_id
_entity_poly.type
_entity_poly.pdbx_seq_one_letter_code
_entity_poly.pdbx_strand_id
1 'polypeptide(L)'
;PTTGKDTFALAKTDLGFIDLQKHENSLVQELCIVRLGTKSTMEESRIERFLDIGCRNDGLLPIPLKYYGAHTGRWAGSDKVNFQNLPSRDVKKKALKNAIIPPKGHVILNVDSSQIEARILVWLAGQEDVVQEFRNGEDVYANFSSKVYGKKITKANKKERFVGKTCTLGLGYGTGWKKLQHTLETSGQVAKLDETECKNLVRVYREVNYKVIDLWRQCDRALESISSSTNKAYYLDKYKCLQIENGSIRLPNGMSIYYPDLRWDTSESKGGFTYKSRRGIVNIWGGSVVENVVQALARIVIGEQMIKVSREYPVVLTVHDAIVCTAPEEEKEKALKRIMEIMSEPPEWAPDLPIACEGDYADNYGDC
;
A
#
# COMPACT_ATOMS: atom_id res chain seq x y z
N PRO A 1 9.01 -9.10 22.01
CA PRO A 1 7.69 -8.65 22.44
C PRO A 1 7.70 -7.13 22.54
N THR A 2 6.87 -6.44 21.78
CA THR A 2 6.76 -4.96 21.75
C THR A 2 6.10 -4.38 23.01
N THR A 3 5.62 -5.23 23.92
CA THR A 3 4.87 -4.82 25.12
C THR A 3 5.58 -5.11 26.44
N GLY A 4 6.82 -5.65 26.42
CA GLY A 4 7.55 -6.05 27.64
C GLY A 4 6.89 -7.16 28.47
N LYS A 5 5.84 -7.80 27.95
CA LYS A 5 5.17 -8.95 28.58
C LYS A 5 5.56 -10.22 27.85
N ASP A 6 5.98 -11.24 28.58
CA ASP A 6 6.17 -12.58 28.04
C ASP A 6 4.80 -13.17 27.66
N THR A 7 4.54 -13.25 26.37
CA THR A 7 3.32 -13.85 25.82
C THR A 7 3.72 -14.91 24.80
N PHE A 8 2.93 -15.99 24.71
CA PHE A 8 3.15 -17.01 23.69
C PHE A 8 3.03 -16.37 22.29
N ALA A 9 4.04 -16.57 21.46
CA ALA A 9 4.08 -16.13 20.07
C ALA A 9 3.21 -17.06 19.20
N LEU A 10 1.89 -16.87 19.25
CA LEU A 10 0.88 -17.67 18.54
C LEU A 10 0.24 -16.90 17.37
N ALA A 11 0.92 -15.87 16.87
CA ALA A 11 0.44 -15.16 15.68
C ALA A 11 0.70 -16.00 14.41
N LYS A 12 -0.22 -15.97 13.44
CA LYS A 12 -0.11 -16.69 12.16
C LYS A 12 1.21 -16.40 11.41
N THR A 13 1.77 -15.21 11.61
CA THR A 13 3.01 -14.74 11.00
C THR A 13 4.22 -14.84 11.91
N ASP A 14 4.08 -15.44 13.10
CA ASP A 14 5.20 -15.71 13.98
C ASP A 14 5.98 -16.92 13.50
N LEU A 15 7.31 -16.78 13.38
CA LEU A 15 8.16 -17.86 12.84
C LEU A 15 8.15 -19.10 13.72
N GLY A 16 8.20 -18.93 15.06
CA GLY A 16 8.11 -20.06 16.00
C GLY A 16 6.77 -20.78 15.88
N PHE A 17 5.67 -20.06 15.65
CA PHE A 17 4.36 -20.69 15.43
C PHE A 17 4.28 -21.39 14.05
N ILE A 18 4.92 -20.84 13.01
CA ILE A 18 5.03 -21.48 11.70
C ILE A 18 5.84 -22.79 11.80
N ASP A 19 6.90 -22.80 12.59
CA ASP A 19 7.69 -24.01 12.83
C ASP A 19 6.89 -25.05 13.63
N LEU A 20 6.08 -24.64 14.63
CA LEU A 20 5.18 -25.54 15.35
C LEU A 20 4.14 -26.22 14.46
N GLN A 21 3.67 -25.55 13.38
CA GLN A 21 2.75 -26.15 12.40
C GLN A 21 3.38 -27.33 11.62
N LYS A 22 4.72 -27.42 11.61
CA LYS A 22 5.50 -28.48 10.96
C LYS A 22 6.16 -29.42 11.96
N HIS A 23 5.78 -29.34 13.24
CA HIS A 23 6.35 -30.16 14.30
C HIS A 23 6.13 -31.67 14.03
N GLU A 24 7.10 -32.51 14.40
CA GLU A 24 7.03 -33.95 14.16
C GLU A 24 5.83 -34.63 14.86
N ASN A 25 5.40 -34.11 15.99
CA ASN A 25 4.25 -34.61 16.73
C ASN A 25 2.93 -34.09 16.13
N SER A 26 2.09 -35.03 15.65
CA SER A 26 0.79 -34.72 15.02
C SER A 26 -0.16 -33.93 15.94
N LEU A 27 -0.14 -34.18 17.26
CA LEU A 27 -0.96 -33.46 18.22
C LEU A 27 -0.60 -31.97 18.26
N VAL A 28 0.69 -31.63 18.14
CA VAL A 28 1.13 -30.23 18.06
C VAL A 28 0.61 -29.56 16.77
N GLN A 29 0.66 -30.29 15.64
CA GLN A 29 0.12 -29.79 14.37
C GLN A 29 -1.41 -29.57 14.47
N GLU A 30 -2.14 -30.53 15.05
CA GLU A 30 -3.60 -30.41 15.24
C GLU A 30 -3.96 -29.22 16.14
N LEU A 31 -3.24 -29.02 17.25
CA LEU A 31 -3.43 -27.85 18.11
C LEU A 31 -3.17 -26.53 17.38
N CYS A 32 -2.17 -26.50 16.50
CA CYS A 32 -1.92 -25.33 15.65
C CYS A 32 -3.07 -25.08 14.66
N ILE A 33 -3.62 -26.15 14.04
CA ILE A 33 -4.78 -26.06 13.14
C ILE A 33 -6.02 -25.54 13.89
N VAL A 34 -6.33 -26.10 15.06
CA VAL A 34 -7.43 -25.64 15.91
C VAL A 34 -7.24 -24.17 16.29
N ARG A 35 -6.02 -23.80 16.70
CA ARG A 35 -5.71 -22.42 17.05
C ARG A 35 -5.91 -21.44 15.89
N LEU A 36 -5.54 -21.82 14.68
CA LEU A 36 -5.75 -21.00 13.48
C LEU A 36 -7.23 -20.91 13.10
N GLY A 37 -7.98 -22.01 13.24
CA GLY A 37 -9.41 -22.07 12.93
C GLY A 37 -10.27 -21.29 13.94
N THR A 38 -9.90 -21.29 15.21
CA THR A 38 -10.68 -20.64 16.27
C THR A 38 -10.30 -19.18 16.55
N LYS A 39 -9.18 -18.72 16.02
CA LYS A 39 -8.61 -17.39 16.35
C LYS A 39 -9.37 -16.22 15.78
N SER A 40 -10.12 -16.37 14.70
CA SER A 40 -10.69 -15.25 13.96
C SER A 40 -12.17 -15.45 13.68
N THR A 41 -13.00 -14.76 14.43
CA THR A 41 -14.43 -14.56 14.14
C THR A 41 -14.67 -13.43 13.15
N MET A 42 -13.61 -12.88 12.53
CA MET A 42 -13.75 -11.74 11.61
C MET A 42 -14.57 -12.08 10.36
N GLU A 43 -14.49 -13.30 9.87
CA GLU A 43 -15.26 -13.73 8.69
C GLU A 43 -16.73 -13.89 9.05
N GLU A 44 -17.03 -14.53 10.18
CA GLU A 44 -18.38 -14.67 10.72
C GLU A 44 -19.01 -13.30 10.95
N SER A 45 -18.32 -12.40 11.65
CA SER A 45 -18.80 -11.04 11.90
C SER A 45 -19.02 -10.23 10.61
N ARG A 46 -18.24 -10.46 9.55
CA ARG A 46 -18.44 -9.86 8.24
C ARG A 46 -19.68 -10.44 7.54
N ILE A 47 -19.84 -11.75 7.56
CA ILE A 47 -21.01 -12.43 6.99
C ILE A 47 -22.28 -11.96 7.68
N GLU A 48 -22.33 -11.98 9.03
CA GLU A 48 -23.46 -11.47 9.81
C GLU A 48 -23.79 -10.03 9.43
N ARG A 49 -22.76 -9.19 9.29
CA ARG A 49 -22.96 -7.79 8.90
C ARG A 49 -23.48 -7.63 7.47
N PHE A 50 -23.03 -8.45 6.52
CA PHE A 50 -23.57 -8.45 5.16
C PHE A 50 -25.03 -8.86 5.13
N LEU A 51 -25.40 -9.91 5.88
CA LEU A 51 -26.80 -10.35 6.00
C LEU A 51 -27.68 -9.27 6.62
N ASP A 52 -27.21 -8.66 7.72
CA ASP A 52 -27.92 -7.58 8.43
C ASP A 52 -28.15 -6.36 7.53
N ILE A 53 -27.17 -5.97 6.75
CA ILE A 53 -27.26 -4.86 5.79
C ILE A 53 -28.20 -5.22 4.63
N GLY A 54 -28.03 -6.39 4.02
CA GLY A 54 -28.83 -6.84 2.88
C GLY A 54 -30.32 -6.95 3.22
N CYS A 55 -30.64 -7.40 4.44
CA CYS A 55 -32.03 -7.49 4.90
C CYS A 55 -32.68 -6.13 5.18
N ARG A 56 -31.93 -5.08 5.46
CA ARG A 56 -32.48 -3.76 5.82
C ARG A 56 -32.78 -2.85 4.65
N ASN A 57 -32.01 -2.94 3.58
CA ASN A 57 -31.97 -1.94 2.52
C ASN A 57 -32.34 -2.50 1.15
N ASP A 58 -33.28 -3.43 1.06
CA ASP A 58 -33.68 -4.08 -0.20
C ASP A 58 -32.49 -4.64 -0.99
N GLY A 59 -31.46 -5.13 -0.26
CA GLY A 59 -30.23 -5.63 -0.85
C GLY A 59 -29.16 -4.56 -1.17
N LEU A 60 -29.46 -3.28 -0.97
CA LEU A 60 -28.49 -2.22 -1.20
C LEU A 60 -27.42 -2.20 -0.09
N LEU A 61 -26.16 -2.32 -0.50
CA LEU A 61 -25.01 -2.39 0.40
C LEU A 61 -24.38 -1.01 0.58
N PRO A 62 -24.57 -0.31 1.73
CA PRO A 62 -23.86 0.91 2.03
C PRO A 62 -22.37 0.62 2.28
N ILE A 63 -21.50 1.44 1.72
CA ILE A 63 -20.05 1.32 1.83
C ILE A 63 -19.53 2.34 2.85
N PRO A 64 -19.37 1.95 4.14
CA PRO A 64 -18.94 2.88 5.18
C PRO A 64 -17.42 3.10 5.12
N LEU A 65 -17.00 4.10 4.36
CA LEU A 65 -15.62 4.57 4.31
C LEU A 65 -15.47 5.88 5.07
N LYS A 66 -14.46 5.95 5.92
CA LYS A 66 -14.07 7.17 6.63
C LYS A 66 -13.14 7.99 5.76
N TYR A 67 -13.61 9.15 5.31
CA TYR A 67 -12.80 10.12 4.59
C TYR A 67 -11.64 10.61 5.45
N TYR A 68 -10.44 10.68 4.89
CA TYR A 68 -9.21 11.09 5.60
C TYR A 68 -8.99 10.31 6.90
N GLY A 69 -9.23 8.99 6.86
CA GLY A 69 -9.13 8.11 8.03
C GLY A 69 -7.70 7.79 8.45
N ALA A 70 -6.76 7.83 7.52
CA ALA A 70 -5.33 7.65 7.76
C ALA A 70 -4.59 9.00 7.82
N HIS A 71 -3.39 9.00 8.43
CA HIS A 71 -2.50 10.16 8.54
C HIS A 71 -2.12 10.76 7.16
N THR A 72 -2.02 9.90 6.15
CA THR A 72 -1.70 10.24 4.76
C THR A 72 -2.93 10.62 3.92
N GLY A 73 -4.09 10.80 4.54
CA GLY A 73 -5.33 11.15 3.86
C GLY A 73 -6.03 9.99 3.14
N ARG A 74 -5.52 8.76 3.26
CA ARG A 74 -6.21 7.60 2.71
C ARG A 74 -7.54 7.34 3.39
N TRP A 75 -8.48 6.79 2.64
CA TRP A 75 -9.74 6.29 3.17
C TRP A 75 -9.48 5.12 4.14
N ALA A 76 -10.30 4.99 5.16
CA ALA A 76 -10.25 3.87 6.09
C ALA A 76 -11.63 3.22 6.20
N GLY A 77 -11.66 1.91 6.40
CA GLY A 77 -12.90 1.17 6.66
C GLY A 77 -13.53 1.62 7.98
N SER A 78 -14.85 1.57 8.02
CA SER A 78 -15.69 1.92 9.17
C SER A 78 -16.74 0.83 9.41
N ASP A 79 -17.54 0.96 10.47
CA ASP A 79 -18.73 0.14 10.75
C ASP A 79 -18.46 -1.38 10.74
N LYS A 80 -17.36 -1.81 11.36
CA LYS A 80 -16.95 -3.23 11.53
C LYS A 80 -16.67 -4.00 10.22
N VAL A 81 -16.95 -3.43 9.05
CA VAL A 81 -16.60 -4.02 7.75
C VAL A 81 -15.69 -3.09 6.97
N ASN A 82 -14.46 -3.53 6.74
CA ASN A 82 -13.57 -2.82 5.85
C ASN A 82 -13.62 -3.45 4.45
N PHE A 83 -14.38 -2.85 3.54
CA PHE A 83 -14.51 -3.30 2.16
C PHE A 83 -13.20 -3.25 1.37
N GLN A 84 -12.25 -2.40 1.80
CA GLN A 84 -10.92 -2.33 1.19
C GLN A 84 -10.04 -3.56 1.50
N ASN A 85 -10.42 -4.37 2.51
CA ASN A 85 -9.67 -5.54 2.97
C ASN A 85 -10.48 -6.84 2.83
N LEU A 86 -11.39 -6.93 1.88
CA LEU A 86 -12.08 -8.17 1.58
C LEU A 86 -11.09 -9.16 0.94
N PRO A 87 -11.08 -10.43 1.38
CA PRO A 87 -10.16 -11.44 0.85
C PRO A 87 -10.40 -11.69 -0.65
N SER A 88 -9.31 -11.80 -1.41
CA SER A 88 -9.39 -12.08 -2.86
C SER A 88 -8.60 -13.34 -3.29
N ARG A 89 -7.65 -13.79 -2.48
CA ARG A 89 -6.73 -14.90 -2.86
C ARG A 89 -7.24 -16.28 -2.51
N ASP A 90 -8.10 -16.39 -1.51
CA ASP A 90 -8.69 -17.65 -1.06
C ASP A 90 -10.08 -17.80 -1.66
N VAL A 91 -10.31 -18.86 -2.42
CA VAL A 91 -11.59 -19.10 -3.13
C VAL A 91 -12.79 -19.08 -2.19
N LYS A 92 -12.66 -19.71 -1.00
CA LYS A 92 -13.75 -19.72 -0.01
C LYS A 92 -14.04 -18.35 0.56
N LYS A 93 -12.99 -17.55 0.76
CA LYS A 93 -13.09 -16.18 1.33
C LYS A 93 -13.50 -15.14 0.29
N LYS A 94 -13.28 -15.43 -0.99
CA LYS A 94 -13.73 -14.61 -2.12
C LYS A 94 -15.25 -14.52 -2.20
N ALA A 95 -15.98 -15.46 -1.58
CA ALA A 95 -17.45 -15.48 -1.57
C ALA A 95 -18.09 -14.15 -1.11
N LEU A 96 -17.48 -13.46 -0.13
CA LEU A 96 -17.96 -12.13 0.30
C LEU A 96 -17.82 -11.06 -0.80
N LYS A 97 -16.78 -11.11 -1.61
CA LYS A 97 -16.67 -10.24 -2.77
C LYS A 97 -17.67 -10.60 -3.87
N ASN A 98 -17.86 -11.89 -4.10
CA ASN A 98 -18.81 -12.39 -5.11
C ASN A 98 -20.27 -12.05 -4.75
N ALA A 99 -20.57 -11.87 -3.46
CA ALA A 99 -21.90 -11.46 -3.01
C ALA A 99 -22.23 -9.98 -3.31
N ILE A 100 -21.23 -9.18 -3.72
CA ILE A 100 -21.43 -7.79 -4.14
C ILE A 100 -21.68 -7.79 -5.64
N ILE A 101 -22.93 -7.55 -6.03
CA ILE A 101 -23.41 -7.58 -7.41
C ILE A 101 -23.89 -6.18 -7.83
N PRO A 102 -23.87 -5.83 -9.10
CA PRO A 102 -24.43 -4.58 -9.60
C PRO A 102 -25.96 -4.64 -9.64
N PRO A 103 -26.65 -3.50 -9.85
CA PRO A 103 -28.05 -3.49 -10.20
C PRO A 103 -28.34 -4.29 -11.49
N LYS A 104 -29.57 -4.77 -11.64
CA LYS A 104 -30.00 -5.54 -12.84
C LYS A 104 -29.70 -4.75 -14.12
N GLY A 105 -29.10 -5.40 -15.11
CA GLY A 105 -28.73 -4.80 -16.40
C GLY A 105 -27.44 -3.95 -16.35
N HIS A 106 -26.66 -4.07 -15.26
CA HIS A 106 -25.38 -3.38 -15.09
C HIS A 106 -24.26 -4.39 -14.82
N VAL A 107 -23.03 -3.94 -14.99
CA VAL A 107 -21.80 -4.63 -14.61
C VAL A 107 -21.03 -3.81 -13.58
N ILE A 108 -20.15 -4.47 -12.82
CA ILE A 108 -19.13 -3.81 -12.00
C ILE A 108 -17.86 -3.66 -12.85
N LEU A 109 -17.26 -2.49 -12.80
CA LEU A 109 -15.94 -2.22 -13.37
C LEU A 109 -14.98 -1.91 -12.23
N ASN A 110 -13.82 -2.56 -12.24
CA ASN A 110 -12.76 -2.33 -11.27
C ASN A 110 -11.49 -1.96 -12.00
N VAL A 111 -11.01 -0.72 -11.82
CA VAL A 111 -9.78 -0.23 -12.44
C VAL A 111 -8.78 0.15 -11.36
N ASP A 112 -7.62 -0.51 -11.37
CA ASP A 112 -6.55 -0.36 -10.38
C ASP A 112 -5.36 0.38 -10.98
N SER A 113 -4.83 1.34 -10.24
CA SER A 113 -3.64 2.08 -10.67
C SER A 113 -2.38 1.25 -10.45
N SER A 114 -1.70 0.90 -11.53
CA SER A 114 -0.55 0.01 -11.51
C SER A 114 0.64 0.62 -10.77
N GLN A 115 1.00 0.05 -9.60
CA GLN A 115 2.20 0.39 -8.83
C GLN A 115 2.35 1.89 -8.52
N ILE A 116 1.27 2.61 -8.28
CA ILE A 116 1.27 4.07 -8.16
C ILE A 116 2.29 4.60 -7.13
N GLU A 117 2.43 3.96 -5.97
CA GLU A 117 3.40 4.38 -4.96
C GLU A 117 4.85 4.22 -5.44
N ALA A 118 5.18 3.12 -6.13
CA ALA A 118 6.52 2.91 -6.66
C ALA A 118 6.86 3.95 -7.75
N ARG A 119 5.89 4.26 -8.62
CA ARG A 119 6.04 5.29 -9.67
C ARG A 119 6.26 6.67 -9.08
N ILE A 120 5.44 7.06 -8.11
CA ILE A 120 5.58 8.34 -7.40
C ILE A 120 6.91 8.42 -6.65
N LEU A 121 7.33 7.34 -5.98
CA LEU A 121 8.59 7.32 -5.22
C LEU A 121 9.79 7.63 -6.12
N VAL A 122 9.94 6.91 -7.23
CA VAL A 122 11.10 7.10 -8.12
C VAL A 122 11.03 8.41 -8.90
N TRP A 123 9.82 8.85 -9.27
CA TRP A 123 9.60 10.14 -9.89
C TRP A 123 9.97 11.28 -8.93
N LEU A 124 9.46 11.27 -7.71
CA LEU A 124 9.73 12.29 -6.68
C LEU A 124 11.22 12.34 -6.34
N ALA A 125 11.89 11.19 -6.25
CA ALA A 125 13.32 11.09 -6.03
C ALA A 125 14.15 11.58 -7.22
N GLY A 126 13.58 11.65 -8.43
CA GLY A 126 14.31 11.92 -9.66
C GLY A 126 15.21 10.77 -10.10
N GLN A 127 14.80 9.53 -9.83
CA GLN A 127 15.47 8.28 -10.27
C GLN A 127 15.08 7.98 -11.72
N GLU A 128 15.61 8.74 -12.66
CA GLU A 128 15.14 8.81 -14.06
C GLU A 128 15.27 7.50 -14.82
N ASP A 129 16.29 6.68 -14.54
CA ASP A 129 16.45 5.35 -15.13
C ASP A 129 15.25 4.45 -14.84
N VAL A 130 14.79 4.39 -13.59
CA VAL A 130 13.62 3.60 -13.19
C VAL A 130 12.31 4.26 -13.66
N VAL A 131 12.24 5.59 -13.69
CA VAL A 131 11.11 6.32 -14.27
C VAL A 131 10.94 5.94 -15.76
N GLN A 132 12.05 5.83 -16.49
CA GLN A 132 12.02 5.44 -17.89
C GLN A 132 11.61 3.96 -18.08
N GLU A 133 12.03 3.05 -17.19
CA GLU A 133 11.53 1.67 -17.18
C GLU A 133 9.99 1.64 -17.07
N PHE A 134 9.39 2.47 -16.20
CA PHE A 134 7.93 2.60 -16.09
C PHE A 134 7.27 3.18 -17.35
N ARG A 135 7.87 4.21 -17.99
CA ARG A 135 7.36 4.80 -19.24
C ARG A 135 7.36 3.78 -20.39
N ASN A 136 8.38 2.93 -20.43
CA ASN A 136 8.50 1.86 -21.43
C ASN A 136 7.56 0.68 -21.17
N GLY A 137 6.82 0.66 -20.05
CA GLY A 137 5.97 -0.49 -19.67
C GLY A 137 6.76 -1.72 -19.23
N GLU A 138 8.00 -1.54 -18.79
CA GLU A 138 8.87 -2.63 -18.36
C GLU A 138 8.48 -3.18 -16.99
N ASP A 139 8.83 -4.43 -16.72
CA ASP A 139 8.63 -5.06 -15.41
C ASP A 139 9.75 -4.67 -14.43
N VAL A 140 9.60 -3.51 -13.78
CA VAL A 140 10.59 -2.96 -12.83
C VAL A 140 10.97 -3.96 -11.73
N TYR A 141 10.04 -4.83 -11.30
CA TYR A 141 10.34 -5.88 -10.32
C TYR A 141 11.27 -6.95 -10.88
N ALA A 142 11.05 -7.37 -12.12
CA ALA A 142 11.92 -8.32 -12.82
C ALA A 142 13.28 -7.68 -13.14
N ASN A 143 13.30 -6.41 -13.54
CA ASN A 143 14.52 -5.66 -13.83
C ASN A 143 15.39 -5.53 -12.57
N PHE A 144 14.81 -5.15 -11.42
CA PHE A 144 15.55 -5.12 -10.16
C PHE A 144 16.08 -6.50 -9.79
N SER A 145 15.26 -7.55 -9.88
CA SER A 145 15.70 -8.92 -9.61
C SER A 145 16.83 -9.34 -10.55
N SER A 146 16.80 -8.94 -11.80
CA SER A 146 17.88 -9.25 -12.77
C SER A 146 19.21 -8.62 -12.33
N LYS A 147 19.17 -7.39 -11.80
CA LYS A 147 20.37 -6.71 -11.24
C LYS A 147 20.89 -7.46 -9.99
N VAL A 148 20.00 -7.98 -9.14
CA VAL A 148 20.38 -8.75 -7.92
C VAL A 148 20.99 -10.09 -8.25
N TYR A 149 20.35 -10.86 -9.14
CA TYR A 149 20.74 -12.25 -9.44
C TYR A 149 21.77 -12.37 -10.57
N GLY A 150 22.15 -11.28 -11.23
CA GLY A 150 23.10 -11.28 -12.35
C GLY A 150 22.63 -12.08 -13.57
N LYS A 151 21.32 -12.34 -13.70
CA LYS A 151 20.70 -13.05 -14.83
C LYS A 151 19.38 -12.41 -15.22
N LYS A 152 18.94 -12.61 -16.46
CA LYS A 152 17.66 -12.08 -16.92
C LYS A 152 16.49 -12.76 -16.19
N ILE A 153 15.72 -11.97 -15.45
CA ILE A 153 14.49 -12.39 -14.78
C ILE A 153 13.29 -11.86 -15.58
N THR A 154 12.26 -12.68 -15.70
CA THR A 154 11.01 -12.37 -16.41
C THR A 154 9.79 -12.75 -15.57
N LYS A 155 8.59 -12.50 -16.06
CA LYS A 155 7.33 -12.91 -15.41
C LYS A 155 7.25 -14.42 -15.17
N ALA A 156 7.98 -15.26 -15.92
CA ALA A 156 8.08 -16.71 -15.71
C ALA A 156 8.85 -17.08 -14.44
N ASN A 157 9.81 -16.27 -14.01
CA ASN A 157 10.60 -16.47 -12.81
C ASN A 157 9.85 -15.95 -11.56
N LYS A 158 8.73 -16.58 -11.23
CA LYS A 158 7.77 -16.07 -10.21
C LYS A 158 8.41 -15.79 -8.85
N LYS A 159 9.34 -16.67 -8.39
CA LYS A 159 9.98 -16.57 -7.07
C LYS A 159 10.93 -15.36 -7.01
N GLU A 160 11.85 -15.26 -7.95
CA GLU A 160 12.83 -14.17 -8.02
C GLU A 160 12.11 -12.82 -8.27
N ARG A 161 11.11 -12.80 -9.15
CA ARG A 161 10.28 -11.62 -9.38
C ARG A 161 9.52 -11.19 -8.12
N PHE A 162 9.06 -12.15 -7.31
CA PHE A 162 8.40 -11.85 -6.02
C PHE A 162 9.38 -11.21 -5.02
N VAL A 163 10.63 -11.67 -4.97
CA VAL A 163 11.70 -11.01 -4.19
C VAL A 163 11.87 -9.57 -4.66
N GLY A 164 11.98 -9.34 -5.98
CA GLY A 164 12.08 -7.98 -6.53
C GLY A 164 10.90 -7.10 -6.16
N LYS A 165 9.68 -7.62 -6.25
CA LYS A 165 8.46 -6.91 -5.82
C LYS A 165 8.54 -6.51 -4.35
N THR A 166 8.89 -7.46 -3.47
CA THR A 166 8.99 -7.20 -2.03
C THR A 166 10.08 -6.19 -1.69
N CYS A 167 11.22 -6.26 -2.38
CA CYS A 167 12.29 -5.27 -2.24
C CYS A 167 11.85 -3.88 -2.70
N THR A 168 11.30 -3.75 -3.89
CA THR A 168 10.88 -2.46 -4.44
C THR A 168 9.84 -1.77 -3.56
N LEU A 169 8.85 -2.52 -3.04
CA LEU A 169 7.78 -1.96 -2.21
C LEU A 169 8.21 -1.69 -0.76
N GLY A 170 9.18 -2.45 -0.22
CA GLY A 170 9.59 -2.31 1.18
C GLY A 170 10.83 -1.45 1.37
N LEU A 171 11.87 -1.67 0.55
CA LEU A 171 13.16 -1.01 0.73
C LEU A 171 13.12 0.48 0.35
N GLY A 172 12.16 0.89 -0.48
CA GLY A 172 11.93 2.29 -0.82
C GLY A 172 11.63 3.19 0.38
N TYR A 173 11.14 2.60 1.45
CA TYR A 173 10.82 3.28 2.71
C TYR A 173 11.76 2.90 3.86
N GLY A 174 12.93 2.33 3.52
CA GLY A 174 13.99 2.05 4.48
C GLY A 174 13.82 0.81 5.33
N THR A 175 13.02 -0.15 4.89
CA THR A 175 12.94 -1.47 5.53
C THR A 175 14.34 -2.08 5.68
N GLY A 176 14.69 -2.51 6.89
CA GLY A 176 15.94 -3.20 7.17
C GLY A 176 15.90 -4.68 6.76
N TRP A 177 17.08 -5.31 6.66
CA TRP A 177 17.20 -6.70 6.21
C TRP A 177 16.42 -7.70 7.07
N LYS A 178 16.34 -7.50 8.40
CA LYS A 178 15.58 -8.38 9.30
C LYS A 178 14.08 -8.40 8.97
N LYS A 179 13.49 -7.21 8.75
CA LYS A 179 12.08 -7.09 8.39
C LYS A 179 11.83 -7.62 6.98
N LEU A 180 12.77 -7.40 6.04
CA LEU A 180 12.71 -7.97 4.70
C LEU A 180 12.71 -9.49 4.74
N GLN A 181 13.66 -10.10 5.48
CA GLN A 181 13.76 -11.55 5.68
C GLN A 181 12.45 -12.11 6.22
N HIS A 182 11.94 -11.55 7.32
CA HIS A 182 10.67 -11.96 7.92
C HIS A 182 9.50 -11.88 6.92
N THR A 183 9.42 -10.80 6.12
CA THR A 183 8.36 -10.64 5.11
C THR A 183 8.44 -11.70 4.02
N LEU A 184 9.63 -12.01 3.53
CA LEU A 184 9.84 -13.05 2.52
C LEU A 184 9.51 -14.43 3.06
N GLU A 185 9.97 -14.78 4.25
CA GLU A 185 9.71 -16.06 4.91
C GLU A 185 8.21 -16.28 5.18
N THR A 186 7.52 -15.27 5.70
CA THR A 186 6.09 -15.37 6.04
C THR A 186 5.17 -15.35 4.81
N SER A 187 5.68 -14.95 3.65
CA SER A 187 4.91 -14.97 2.40
C SER A 187 4.60 -16.38 1.88
N GLY A 188 5.44 -17.36 2.22
CA GLY A 188 5.36 -18.73 1.70
C GLY A 188 5.64 -18.87 0.20
N GLN A 189 6.06 -17.80 -0.49
CA GLN A 189 6.26 -17.79 -1.95
C GLN A 189 7.71 -18.05 -2.37
N VAL A 190 8.67 -17.88 -1.47
CA VAL A 190 10.10 -18.06 -1.74
C VAL A 190 10.72 -18.95 -0.68
N ALA A 191 11.85 -19.58 -1.01
CA ALA A 191 12.67 -20.28 -0.03
C ALA A 191 13.20 -19.29 1.03
N LYS A 192 13.52 -19.81 2.20
CA LYS A 192 14.13 -19.02 3.26
C LYS A 192 15.46 -18.47 2.76
N LEU A 193 15.58 -17.14 2.76
CA LEU A 193 16.83 -16.45 2.46
C LEU A 193 17.61 -16.25 3.76
N ASP A 194 18.93 -16.42 3.69
CA ASP A 194 19.79 -16.18 4.84
C ASP A 194 20.04 -14.67 5.10
N GLU A 195 20.73 -14.39 6.20
CA GLU A 195 21.06 -13.02 6.60
C GLU A 195 21.92 -12.32 5.54
N THR A 196 22.89 -13.03 4.95
CA THR A 196 23.84 -12.49 3.97
C THR A 196 23.11 -12.13 2.69
N GLU A 197 22.23 -13.01 2.21
CA GLU A 197 21.38 -12.77 1.04
C GLU A 197 20.47 -11.54 1.26
N CYS A 198 19.80 -11.45 2.40
CA CYS A 198 18.95 -10.32 2.73
C CYS A 198 19.71 -9.00 2.86
N LYS A 199 20.91 -9.02 3.44
CA LYS A 199 21.80 -7.84 3.49
C LYS A 199 22.26 -7.43 2.09
N ASN A 200 22.56 -8.38 1.22
CA ASN A 200 22.92 -8.11 -0.17
C ASN A 200 21.76 -7.47 -0.94
N LEU A 201 20.53 -7.96 -0.78
CA LEU A 201 19.33 -7.35 -1.38
C LEU A 201 19.19 -5.87 -0.98
N VAL A 202 19.35 -5.57 0.31
CA VAL A 202 19.29 -4.19 0.82
C VAL A 202 20.42 -3.33 0.26
N ARG A 203 21.65 -3.86 0.18
CA ARG A 203 22.80 -3.16 -0.38
C ARG A 203 22.59 -2.82 -1.85
N VAL A 204 22.24 -3.83 -2.67
CA VAL A 204 22.02 -3.64 -4.11
C VAL A 204 20.87 -2.64 -4.35
N TYR A 205 19.76 -2.73 -3.58
CA TYR A 205 18.67 -1.78 -3.70
C TYR A 205 19.14 -0.34 -3.49
N ARG A 206 19.92 -0.11 -2.44
CA ARG A 206 20.41 1.25 -2.10
C ARG A 206 21.42 1.78 -3.12
N GLU A 207 22.23 0.91 -3.70
CA GLU A 207 23.17 1.28 -4.77
C GLU A 207 22.45 1.64 -6.07
N VAL A 208 21.48 0.82 -6.48
CA VAL A 208 20.71 1.04 -7.70
C VAL A 208 19.77 2.24 -7.57
N ASN A 209 19.12 2.41 -6.41
CA ASN A 209 18.14 3.47 -6.18
C ASN A 209 18.71 4.60 -5.31
N TYR A 210 19.92 5.05 -5.63
CA TYR A 210 20.66 6.05 -4.81
C TYR A 210 19.89 7.38 -4.67
N LYS A 211 19.10 7.79 -5.65
CA LYS A 211 18.26 8.98 -5.58
C LYS A 211 17.14 8.87 -4.54
N VAL A 212 16.60 7.68 -4.34
CA VAL A 212 15.63 7.41 -3.26
C VAL A 212 16.30 7.59 -1.90
N ILE A 213 17.57 7.14 -1.76
CA ILE A 213 18.33 7.33 -0.53
C ILE A 213 18.65 8.82 -0.28
N ASP A 214 18.93 9.58 -1.34
CA ASP A 214 19.12 11.02 -1.23
C ASP A 214 17.83 11.74 -0.81
N LEU A 215 16.66 11.28 -1.30
CA LEU A 215 15.36 11.79 -0.87
C LEU A 215 15.13 11.53 0.63
N TRP A 216 15.49 10.36 1.18
CA TRP A 216 15.42 10.14 2.64
C TRP A 216 16.22 11.16 3.41
N ARG A 217 17.49 11.43 2.99
CA ARG A 217 18.36 12.42 3.64
C ARG A 217 17.79 13.83 3.55
N GLN A 218 17.12 14.17 2.44
CA GLN A 218 16.42 15.46 2.30
C GLN A 218 15.25 15.55 3.29
N CYS A 219 14.48 14.47 3.45
CA CYS A 219 13.39 14.38 4.40
C CYS A 219 13.87 14.40 5.86
N ASP A 220 15.02 13.81 6.19
CA ASP A 220 15.62 13.95 7.53
C ASP A 220 15.92 15.42 7.85
N ARG A 221 16.53 16.17 6.92
CA ARG A 221 16.75 17.62 7.08
C ARG A 221 15.44 18.40 7.14
N ALA A 222 14.41 17.96 6.41
CA ALA A 222 13.10 18.57 6.48
C ALA A 222 12.46 18.43 7.88
N LEU A 223 12.66 17.30 8.58
CA LEU A 223 12.18 17.12 9.96
C LEU A 223 12.78 18.17 10.91
N GLU A 224 14.06 18.54 10.76
CA GLU A 224 14.68 19.63 11.50
C GLU A 224 13.98 20.96 11.25
N SER A 225 13.66 21.24 9.99
CA SER A 225 12.95 22.46 9.59
C SER A 225 11.49 22.50 10.10
N ILE A 226 10.78 21.37 10.02
CA ILE A 226 9.40 21.24 10.50
C ILE A 226 9.33 21.44 12.03
N SER A 227 10.34 20.97 12.77
CA SER A 227 10.40 21.11 14.24
C SER A 227 10.79 22.53 14.70
N SER A 228 11.37 23.33 13.83
CA SER A 228 11.83 24.68 14.14
C SER A 228 10.77 25.73 13.78
N SER A 229 10.36 26.55 14.74
CA SER A 229 9.40 27.64 14.53
C SER A 229 9.92 28.83 13.73
N THR A 230 11.23 28.83 13.38
CA THR A 230 11.90 30.00 12.78
C THR A 230 12.15 29.88 11.28
N ASN A 231 11.90 28.71 10.68
CA ASN A 231 12.21 28.47 9.30
C ASN A 231 11.15 29.03 8.34
N LYS A 232 11.64 29.66 7.24
CA LYS A 232 10.77 30.04 6.13
C LYS A 232 10.32 28.80 5.37
N ALA A 233 9.09 28.82 4.84
CA ALA A 233 8.60 27.77 3.97
C ALA A 233 9.47 27.61 2.70
N TYR A 234 9.73 26.37 2.29
CA TYR A 234 10.47 26.05 1.07
C TYR A 234 9.95 24.76 0.44
N TYR A 235 10.25 24.53 -0.84
CA TYR A 235 9.88 23.30 -1.52
C TYR A 235 10.92 22.20 -1.29
N LEU A 236 10.44 21.01 -0.93
CA LEU A 236 11.29 19.83 -0.71
C LEU A 236 11.82 19.25 -2.02
N ASP A 237 11.02 19.32 -3.08
CA ASP A 237 11.26 18.66 -4.34
C ASP A 237 11.38 19.65 -5.52
N LYS A 238 12.00 19.20 -6.62
CA LYS A 238 12.21 20.00 -7.81
C LYS A 238 10.92 20.35 -8.56
N TYR A 239 9.85 19.57 -8.33
CA TYR A 239 8.53 19.76 -8.96
C TYR A 239 7.65 20.77 -8.21
N LYS A 240 8.10 21.20 -7.03
CA LYS A 240 7.39 22.12 -6.13
C LYS A 240 6.02 21.60 -5.69
N CYS A 241 5.87 20.28 -5.58
CA CYS A 241 4.62 19.66 -5.13
C CYS A 241 4.56 19.47 -3.61
N LEU A 242 5.71 19.50 -2.91
CA LEU A 242 5.79 19.37 -1.46
C LEU A 242 6.42 20.60 -0.86
N GLN A 243 5.64 21.36 -0.09
CA GLN A 243 6.13 22.55 0.61
C GLN A 243 6.31 22.26 2.10
N ILE A 244 7.52 22.46 2.60
CA ILE A 244 7.84 22.35 4.02
C ILE A 244 7.40 23.62 4.72
N GLU A 245 6.56 23.47 5.73
CA GLU A 245 6.03 24.52 6.57
C GLU A 245 6.27 24.19 8.05
N ASN A 246 6.04 25.15 8.94
CA ASN A 246 6.13 24.90 10.38
C ASN A 246 5.07 23.84 10.79
N GLY A 247 5.53 22.75 11.38
CA GLY A 247 4.68 21.66 11.87
C GLY A 247 4.09 20.73 10.81
N SER A 248 4.32 20.98 9.50
CA SER A 248 3.65 20.21 8.44
C SER A 248 4.38 20.17 7.10
N ILE A 249 3.92 19.28 6.23
CA ILE A 249 4.25 19.23 4.79
C ILE A 249 2.98 19.48 4.01
N ARG A 250 2.92 20.60 3.29
CA ARG A 250 1.80 20.95 2.41
C ARG A 250 1.88 20.19 1.09
N LEU A 251 0.75 19.67 0.65
CA LEU A 251 0.56 18.83 -0.52
C LEU A 251 -0.04 19.64 -1.69
N PRO A 252 0.03 19.14 -2.96
CA PRO A 252 -0.41 19.88 -4.14
C PRO A 252 -1.92 20.24 -4.12
N ASN A 253 -2.75 19.46 -3.44
CA ASN A 253 -4.18 19.74 -3.27
C ASN A 253 -4.50 20.72 -2.13
N GLY A 254 -3.49 21.38 -1.54
CA GLY A 254 -3.65 22.33 -0.45
C GLY A 254 -3.84 21.73 0.94
N MET A 255 -3.94 20.39 1.06
CA MET A 255 -3.95 19.71 2.35
C MET A 255 -2.53 19.55 2.89
N SER A 256 -2.40 19.22 4.19
CA SER A 256 -1.09 19.04 4.82
C SER A 256 -0.99 17.74 5.61
N ILE A 257 0.21 17.18 5.65
CA ILE A 257 0.57 16.13 6.60
C ILE A 257 1.16 16.81 7.83
N TYR A 258 0.50 16.65 8.98
CA TYR A 258 0.90 17.27 10.23
C TYR A 258 1.73 16.33 11.09
N TYR A 259 2.76 16.88 11.76
CA TYR A 259 3.59 16.20 12.74
C TYR A 259 3.50 16.93 14.09
N PRO A 260 2.40 16.79 14.84
CA PRO A 260 2.19 17.49 16.10
C PRO A 260 3.27 17.15 17.12
N ASP A 261 3.74 18.15 17.86
CA ASP A 261 4.80 18.01 18.88
C ASP A 261 6.10 17.33 18.35
N LEU A 262 6.45 17.60 17.07
CA LEU A 262 7.67 17.07 16.48
C LEU A 262 8.88 17.60 17.23
N ARG A 263 9.69 16.69 17.77
CA ARG A 263 10.89 17.04 18.53
C ARG A 263 11.94 15.95 18.42
N TRP A 264 13.18 16.34 18.65
CA TRP A 264 14.28 15.40 18.82
C TRP A 264 14.20 14.78 20.22
N ASP A 265 14.17 13.45 20.29
CA ASP A 265 14.13 12.68 21.54
C ASP A 265 15.47 11.95 21.74
N THR A 266 16.09 12.17 22.89
CA THR A 266 17.38 11.56 23.28
C THR A 266 17.21 10.40 24.25
N SER A 267 16.00 9.99 24.55
CA SER A 267 15.72 8.89 25.51
C SER A 267 16.20 7.52 25.00
N GLU A 268 16.33 7.34 23.68
CA GLU A 268 16.95 6.16 23.09
C GLU A 268 18.45 6.40 22.81
N SER A 269 19.23 5.32 22.79
CA SER A 269 20.70 5.36 22.68
C SER A 269 21.25 6.08 21.42
N LYS A 270 20.43 6.26 20.39
CA LYS A 270 20.81 6.93 19.14
C LYS A 270 20.11 8.27 18.93
N GLY A 271 19.17 8.64 19.78
CA GLY A 271 18.28 9.77 19.54
C GLY A 271 17.45 9.60 18.26
N GLY A 272 16.41 10.41 18.08
CA GLY A 272 15.57 10.38 16.90
C GLY A 272 14.44 11.39 16.98
N PHE A 273 13.84 11.73 15.84
CA PHE A 273 12.62 12.53 15.84
C PHE A 273 11.41 11.71 16.27
N THR A 274 10.56 12.32 17.11
CA THR A 274 9.28 11.77 17.52
C THR A 274 8.18 12.80 17.35
N TYR A 275 6.97 12.35 17.09
CA TYR A 275 5.78 13.20 17.04
C TYR A 275 4.59 12.52 17.71
N LYS A 276 3.58 13.31 18.08
CA LYS A 276 2.36 12.83 18.73
C LYS A 276 1.32 12.41 17.69
N SER A 277 1.10 11.12 17.55
CA SER A 277 0.02 10.55 16.74
C SER A 277 -1.26 10.33 17.57
N ARG A 278 -2.36 9.98 16.92
CA ARG A 278 -3.60 9.57 17.62
C ARG A 278 -3.43 8.35 18.53
N ARG A 279 -2.38 7.54 18.31
CA ARG A 279 -2.09 6.30 19.05
C ARG A 279 -0.97 6.46 20.08
N GLY A 280 -0.42 7.65 20.24
CA GLY A 280 0.70 7.93 21.13
C GLY A 280 1.90 8.53 20.40
N ILE A 281 3.04 8.55 21.07
CA ILE A 281 4.32 9.02 20.50
C ILE A 281 4.86 7.99 19.52
N VAL A 282 5.29 8.46 18.36
CA VAL A 282 5.79 7.63 17.26
C VAL A 282 7.13 8.17 16.77
N ASN A 283 8.11 7.30 16.58
CA ASN A 283 9.37 7.63 15.96
C ASN A 283 9.19 7.92 14.47
N ILE A 284 9.91 8.92 13.96
CA ILE A 284 9.88 9.30 12.54
C ILE A 284 11.29 9.64 12.06
N TRP A 285 11.56 9.35 10.81
CA TRP A 285 12.80 9.63 10.12
C TRP A 285 12.55 9.79 8.62
N GLY A 286 13.53 10.21 7.83
CA GLY A 286 13.34 10.55 6.42
C GLY A 286 12.64 9.49 5.58
N GLY A 287 12.95 8.20 5.75
CA GLY A 287 12.26 7.13 5.03
C GLY A 287 10.77 7.01 5.39
N SER A 288 10.41 7.26 6.65
CA SER A 288 8.99 7.31 7.08
C SER A 288 8.27 8.54 6.52
N VAL A 289 8.96 9.68 6.42
CA VAL A 289 8.42 10.87 5.76
C VAL A 289 8.17 10.60 4.28
N VAL A 290 9.12 9.95 3.59
CA VAL A 290 8.96 9.55 2.18
C VAL A 290 7.75 8.62 2.02
N GLU A 291 7.56 7.63 2.89
CA GLU A 291 6.37 6.77 2.89
C GLU A 291 5.08 7.60 3.00
N ASN A 292 5.03 8.53 3.96
CA ASN A 292 3.86 9.38 4.20
C ASN A 292 3.53 10.25 2.98
N VAL A 293 4.52 10.91 2.39
CA VAL A 293 4.26 11.80 1.23
C VAL A 293 3.92 11.02 -0.03
N VAL A 294 4.55 9.88 -0.28
CA VAL A 294 4.25 9.03 -1.44
C VAL A 294 2.83 8.48 -1.34
N GLN A 295 2.42 8.00 -0.17
CA GLN A 295 1.04 7.54 0.06
C GLN A 295 0.02 8.68 -0.11
N ALA A 296 0.35 9.87 0.38
CA ALA A 296 -0.53 11.03 0.25
C ALA A 296 -0.66 11.49 -1.21
N LEU A 297 0.44 11.54 -1.96
CA LEU A 297 0.42 11.88 -3.38
C LEU A 297 -0.35 10.84 -4.20
N ALA A 298 -0.16 9.54 -3.93
CA ALA A 298 -0.93 8.47 -4.56
C ALA A 298 -2.43 8.66 -4.32
N ARG A 299 -2.82 8.95 -3.07
CA ARG A 299 -4.22 9.24 -2.73
C ARG A 299 -4.76 10.47 -3.47
N ILE A 300 -3.95 11.51 -3.68
CA ILE A 300 -4.36 12.71 -4.41
C ILE A 300 -4.61 12.36 -5.87
N VAL A 301 -3.69 11.65 -6.53
CA VAL A 301 -3.86 11.20 -7.93
C VAL A 301 -5.17 10.43 -8.08
N ILE A 302 -5.38 9.40 -7.27
CA ILE A 302 -6.61 8.58 -7.33
C ILE A 302 -7.85 9.42 -7.01
N GLY A 303 -7.77 10.36 -6.07
CA GLY A 303 -8.88 11.24 -5.73
C GLY A 303 -9.28 12.17 -6.86
N GLU A 304 -8.32 12.77 -7.56
CA GLU A 304 -8.57 13.62 -8.74
C GLU A 304 -9.15 12.82 -9.91
N GLN A 305 -8.61 11.62 -10.17
CA GLN A 305 -9.12 10.71 -11.18
C GLN A 305 -10.53 10.23 -10.83
N MET A 306 -10.80 9.89 -9.58
CA MET A 306 -12.13 9.50 -9.09
C MET A 306 -13.18 10.60 -9.30
N ILE A 307 -12.83 11.87 -9.09
CA ILE A 307 -13.72 13.00 -9.37
C ILE A 307 -14.03 13.11 -10.86
N LYS A 308 -13.03 12.89 -11.73
CA LYS A 308 -13.26 12.88 -13.19
C LYS A 308 -14.16 11.71 -13.60
N VAL A 309 -13.89 10.50 -13.13
CA VAL A 309 -14.69 9.30 -13.40
C VAL A 309 -16.13 9.48 -12.91
N SER A 310 -16.34 10.04 -11.72
CA SER A 310 -17.67 10.21 -11.13
C SER A 310 -18.60 11.15 -11.90
N ARG A 311 -18.06 11.95 -12.82
CA ARG A 311 -18.89 12.80 -13.73
C ARG A 311 -19.54 12.02 -14.87
N GLU A 312 -18.99 10.85 -15.19
CA GLU A 312 -19.44 10.02 -16.32
C GLU A 312 -20.05 8.69 -15.83
N TYR A 313 -19.53 8.11 -14.75
CA TYR A 313 -19.95 6.80 -14.23
C TYR A 313 -20.12 6.84 -12.70
N PRO A 314 -21.13 6.15 -12.14
CA PRO A 314 -21.30 6.02 -10.70
C PRO A 314 -20.12 5.31 -10.04
N VAL A 315 -19.33 6.03 -9.24
CA VAL A 315 -18.29 5.44 -8.40
C VAL A 315 -18.93 4.91 -7.13
N VAL A 316 -18.87 3.60 -6.93
CA VAL A 316 -19.55 2.92 -5.82
C VAL A 316 -18.60 2.53 -4.68
N LEU A 317 -17.29 2.36 -4.97
CA LEU A 317 -16.28 2.00 -3.98
C LEU A 317 -14.91 2.47 -4.44
N THR A 318 -14.03 2.80 -3.49
CA THR A 318 -12.59 2.94 -3.71
C THR A 318 -11.83 1.97 -2.82
N VAL A 319 -10.87 1.26 -3.39
CA VAL A 319 -10.07 0.26 -2.67
C VAL A 319 -8.59 0.55 -2.91
N HIS A 320 -7.95 1.18 -1.94
CA HIS A 320 -6.57 1.63 -2.05
C HIS A 320 -6.36 2.50 -3.29
N ASP A 321 -5.80 1.94 -4.34
CA ASP A 321 -5.43 2.59 -5.59
C ASP A 321 -6.42 2.23 -6.73
N ALA A 322 -7.51 1.53 -6.40
CA ALA A 322 -8.56 1.13 -7.34
C ALA A 322 -9.85 1.96 -7.19
N ILE A 323 -10.49 2.21 -8.32
CA ILE A 323 -11.83 2.81 -8.42
C ILE A 323 -12.79 1.73 -8.93
N VAL A 324 -13.90 1.54 -8.21
CA VAL A 324 -14.95 0.60 -8.58
C VAL A 324 -16.20 1.37 -9.00
N CYS A 325 -16.66 1.11 -10.20
CA CYS A 325 -17.82 1.77 -10.82
C CYS A 325 -18.88 0.77 -11.23
N THR A 326 -20.04 1.26 -11.60
CA THR A 326 -21.06 0.50 -12.32
C THR A 326 -21.39 1.15 -13.65
N ALA A 327 -21.72 0.35 -14.68
CA ALA A 327 -22.20 0.84 -15.97
C ALA A 327 -23.24 -0.13 -16.54
N PRO A 328 -24.14 0.34 -17.45
CA PRO A 328 -25.01 -0.56 -18.21
C PRO A 328 -24.22 -1.65 -18.93
N GLU A 329 -24.76 -2.86 -18.97
CA GLU A 329 -24.10 -4.03 -19.58
C GLU A 329 -23.74 -3.80 -21.04
N GLU A 330 -24.60 -3.12 -21.80
CA GLU A 330 -24.36 -2.76 -23.20
C GLU A 330 -23.23 -1.76 -23.42
N GLU A 331 -22.85 -1.00 -22.38
CA GLU A 331 -21.76 0.00 -22.45
C GLU A 331 -20.46 -0.47 -21.78
N LYS A 332 -20.38 -1.68 -21.26
CA LYS A 332 -19.29 -2.16 -20.39
C LYS A 332 -17.89 -1.96 -20.96
N GLU A 333 -17.66 -2.28 -22.24
CA GLU A 333 -16.35 -2.13 -22.87
C GLU A 333 -15.97 -0.65 -23.09
N LYS A 334 -16.95 0.16 -23.50
CA LYS A 334 -16.78 1.60 -23.69
C LYS A 334 -16.47 2.28 -22.35
N ALA A 335 -17.22 1.90 -21.30
CA ALA A 335 -17.04 2.43 -19.95
C ALA A 335 -15.67 2.05 -19.38
N LEU A 336 -15.26 0.76 -19.49
CA LEU A 336 -13.95 0.32 -19.05
C LEU A 336 -12.82 1.10 -19.73
N LYS A 337 -12.89 1.19 -21.07
CA LYS A 337 -11.89 1.95 -21.84
C LYS A 337 -11.82 3.40 -21.39
N ARG A 338 -12.97 4.05 -21.21
CA ARG A 338 -13.03 5.46 -20.79
C ARG A 338 -12.48 5.68 -19.39
N ILE A 339 -12.81 4.80 -18.43
CA ILE A 339 -12.28 4.88 -17.08
C ILE A 339 -10.76 4.66 -17.08
N MET A 340 -10.26 3.71 -17.85
CA MET A 340 -8.82 3.47 -17.98
C MET A 340 -8.08 4.66 -18.64
N GLU A 341 -8.68 5.33 -19.61
CA GLU A 341 -8.14 6.57 -20.18
C GLU A 341 -7.98 7.63 -19.08
N ILE A 342 -9.04 7.90 -18.31
CA ILE A 342 -9.01 8.88 -17.21
C ILE A 342 -7.96 8.49 -16.16
N MET A 343 -7.89 7.21 -15.79
CA MET A 343 -6.94 6.72 -14.77
C MET A 343 -5.49 6.60 -15.27
N SER A 344 -5.26 6.80 -16.57
CA SER A 344 -3.92 6.89 -17.16
C SER A 344 -3.45 8.34 -17.35
N GLU A 345 -4.31 9.33 -17.08
CA GLU A 345 -3.93 10.74 -17.16
C GLU A 345 -3.10 11.16 -15.94
N PRO A 346 -1.91 11.75 -16.12
CA PRO A 346 -1.15 12.34 -15.04
C PRO A 346 -1.87 13.59 -14.50
N PRO A 347 -1.70 13.92 -13.20
CA PRO A 347 -2.29 15.13 -12.65
C PRO A 347 -1.56 16.39 -13.14
N GLU A 348 -2.23 17.53 -13.13
CA GLU A 348 -1.67 18.82 -13.60
C GLU A 348 -0.40 19.22 -12.84
N TRP A 349 -0.29 18.89 -11.57
CA TRP A 349 0.87 19.17 -10.73
C TRP A 349 2.06 18.23 -10.97
N ALA A 350 1.88 17.14 -11.72
CA ALA A 350 2.91 16.16 -12.09
C ALA A 350 2.69 15.62 -13.52
N PRO A 351 2.80 16.47 -14.57
CA PRO A 351 2.44 16.10 -15.93
C PRO A 351 3.37 15.04 -16.56
N ASP A 352 4.55 14.84 -16.01
CA ASP A 352 5.55 13.86 -16.44
C ASP A 352 5.58 12.58 -15.57
N LEU A 353 4.69 12.46 -14.57
CA LEU A 353 4.57 11.27 -13.75
C LEU A 353 4.06 10.09 -14.60
N PRO A 354 4.83 8.97 -14.69
CA PRO A 354 4.39 7.82 -15.46
C PRO A 354 3.25 7.10 -14.75
N ILE A 355 2.03 7.25 -15.22
CA ILE A 355 0.84 6.57 -14.70
C ILE A 355 0.41 5.48 -15.66
N ALA A 356 -0.07 4.37 -15.12
CA ALA A 356 -0.72 3.29 -15.85
C ALA A 356 -1.79 2.65 -14.95
N CYS A 357 -2.78 2.02 -15.55
CA CYS A 357 -3.81 1.28 -14.84
C CYS A 357 -4.11 -0.04 -15.56
N GLU A 358 -4.71 -0.95 -14.82
CA GLU A 358 -5.26 -2.21 -15.31
C GLU A 358 -6.71 -2.29 -14.84
N GLY A 359 -7.60 -2.89 -15.63
CA GLY A 359 -9.00 -2.97 -15.22
C GLY A 359 -9.74 -4.09 -15.92
N ASP A 360 -10.85 -4.50 -15.30
CA ASP A 360 -11.75 -5.51 -15.83
C ASP A 360 -13.21 -5.19 -15.43
N TYR A 361 -14.15 -5.92 -15.99
CA TYR A 361 -15.55 -5.85 -15.63
C TYR A 361 -16.14 -7.24 -15.41
N ALA A 362 -17.14 -7.35 -14.53
CA ALA A 362 -17.81 -8.61 -14.25
C ALA A 362 -19.23 -8.39 -13.67
N ASP A 363 -19.98 -9.49 -13.55
CA ASP A 363 -21.32 -9.51 -12.95
C ASP A 363 -21.28 -9.47 -11.41
N ASN A 364 -20.10 -9.49 -10.82
CA ASN A 364 -19.86 -9.35 -9.37
C ASN A 364 -18.48 -8.76 -9.09
N TYR A 365 -18.30 -8.18 -7.90
CA TYR A 365 -17.04 -7.54 -7.53
C TYR A 365 -15.86 -8.51 -7.33
N GLY A 366 -16.14 -9.79 -7.08
CA GLY A 366 -15.07 -10.76 -6.86
C GLY A 366 -14.38 -11.18 -8.14
N ASP A 367 -15.03 -11.11 -9.28
CA ASP A 367 -14.51 -11.57 -10.57
C ASP A 367 -13.91 -10.46 -11.43
N CYS A 368 -13.98 -9.22 -10.94
CA CYS A 368 -13.24 -8.08 -11.50
C CYS A 368 -11.77 -8.05 -11.09
#